data_4a7020bd1bda93c55ac79ea1b7472367
#
_entry.id   4a7020bd1bda93c55ac79ea1b7472367
#
_cell.length_a   1.000
_cell.length_b   1.000
_cell.length_c   1.000
_cell.angle_alpha   90.00
_cell.angle_beta   90.00
_cell.angle_gamma   90.00
#
_symmetry.space_group_name_H-M   'P 1'
#
loop_
_entity.id
_entity.type
_entity.pdbx_description
1 polymer ?
#
loop_
_entity_poly.entity_id
_entity_poly.type
_entity_poly.pdbx_seq_one_letter_code
_entity_poly.pdbx_strand_id
1 'polypeptide(L)'
;MRAFDYIKEPEKLLTPEIVQMIGKIHEHKGKQELFLEANIDELKTLLEVALIQSTGASNRIEGIYTTDKRLEELVSQKAEPRNRSEQEISGYREVLSTIHESYEYIVPRPNIILQLHRDLYSYAGSGGEYKNADNVIAETDAEGHQKARFIPVPAFQTAEAMDELCRQFLEAWNTDKIDRLLLIPMFILDFLCIHPFNDGNGRMSRLLSLLLYYKAGYIVGKYVSMEMLIEKTKETYYEALQASSTGWHENENSYEPFLKYYLGITLKAYNEFESRVEHLKNRTLSKPERIKAMIDQKFGKITKKEIMEAHPDISKTTVERTLADLVKSEYIAKVGSGPATGYVKI
;
A
#
# COMPACT_ATOMS: atom_id res chain seq x y z
N MET A 1 -20.37 -15.91 -19.81
CA MET A 1 -19.44 -15.56 -18.69
C MET A 1 -18.26 -14.81 -19.28
N ARG A 2 -17.73 -13.78 -18.57
CA ARG A 2 -16.53 -13.07 -18.99
C ARG A 2 -15.35 -14.03 -19.21
N ALA A 3 -14.57 -13.80 -20.25
CA ALA A 3 -13.31 -14.49 -20.46
C ALA A 3 -12.18 -13.70 -19.80
N PHE A 4 -11.31 -14.36 -19.03
CA PHE A 4 -10.10 -13.75 -18.44
C PHE A 4 -8.89 -14.11 -19.30
N ASP A 5 -8.25 -13.12 -19.90
CA ASP A 5 -7.04 -13.32 -20.71
C ASP A 5 -5.85 -12.55 -20.11
N TYR A 6 -5.23 -13.14 -19.08
CA TYR A 6 -4.05 -12.57 -18.43
C TYR A 6 -2.74 -12.75 -19.21
N ILE A 7 -2.82 -13.35 -20.41
CA ILE A 7 -1.63 -13.55 -21.27
C ILE A 7 -1.56 -12.45 -22.33
N LYS A 8 -2.67 -12.14 -22.99
CA LYS A 8 -2.71 -11.16 -24.10
C LYS A 8 -3.08 -9.74 -23.66
N GLU A 9 -4.01 -9.61 -22.69
CA GLU A 9 -4.45 -8.30 -22.23
C GLU A 9 -3.31 -7.42 -21.69
N PRO A 10 -2.30 -7.94 -20.94
CA PRO A 10 -1.18 -7.13 -20.49
C PRO A 10 -0.39 -6.45 -21.60
N GLU A 11 -0.32 -7.02 -22.80
CA GLU A 11 0.40 -6.38 -23.93
C GLU A 11 -0.22 -5.04 -24.32
N LYS A 12 -1.55 -4.91 -24.20
CA LYS A 12 -2.28 -3.68 -24.50
C LYS A 12 -2.04 -2.56 -23.48
N LEU A 13 -1.53 -2.92 -22.30
CA LEU A 13 -1.29 -2.01 -21.17
C LEU A 13 0.12 -1.39 -21.19
N LEU A 14 1.02 -1.83 -22.08
CA LEU A 14 2.40 -1.38 -22.15
C LEU A 14 2.55 0.01 -22.80
N THR A 15 1.91 1.02 -22.23
CA THR A 15 2.12 2.42 -22.62
C THR A 15 3.48 2.93 -22.11
N PRO A 16 4.08 3.96 -22.74
CA PRO A 16 5.33 4.53 -22.25
C PRO A 16 5.31 4.94 -20.78
N GLU A 17 4.17 5.45 -20.31
CA GLU A 17 3.97 5.85 -18.92
C GLU A 17 4.01 4.64 -17.98
N ILE A 18 3.26 3.57 -18.27
CA ILE A 18 3.22 2.35 -17.48
C ILE A 18 4.59 1.69 -17.45
N VAL A 19 5.28 1.59 -18.58
CA VAL A 19 6.64 1.04 -18.66
C VAL A 19 7.61 1.84 -17.77
N GLN A 20 7.50 3.18 -17.77
CA GLN A 20 8.32 4.02 -16.90
C GLN A 20 8.01 3.80 -15.41
N MET A 21 6.73 3.66 -15.04
CA MET A 21 6.33 3.39 -13.66
C MET A 21 6.85 2.03 -13.18
N ILE A 22 6.69 0.99 -13.99
CA ILE A 22 7.20 -0.35 -13.73
C ILE A 22 8.73 -0.32 -13.54
N GLY A 23 9.46 0.33 -14.46
CA GLY A 23 10.91 0.46 -14.35
C GLY A 23 11.37 1.10 -13.03
N LYS A 24 10.70 2.17 -12.59
CA LYS A 24 10.98 2.81 -11.29
C LYS A 24 10.68 1.88 -10.11
N ILE A 25 9.57 1.13 -10.15
CA ILE A 25 9.25 0.18 -9.06
C ILE A 25 10.30 -0.94 -9.00
N HIS A 26 10.77 -1.44 -10.13
CA HIS A 26 11.85 -2.42 -10.18
C HIS A 26 13.17 -1.87 -9.61
N GLU A 27 13.49 -0.60 -9.90
CA GLU A 27 14.66 0.07 -9.30
C GLU A 27 14.54 0.12 -7.76
N HIS A 28 13.39 0.55 -7.25
CA HIS A 28 13.13 0.57 -5.81
C HIS A 28 13.18 -0.83 -5.17
N LYS A 29 12.65 -1.85 -5.86
CA LYS A 29 12.73 -3.25 -5.41
C LYS A 29 14.19 -3.70 -5.28
N GLY A 30 15.05 -3.36 -6.24
CA GLY A 30 16.48 -3.67 -6.16
C GLY A 30 17.18 -2.99 -4.97
N LYS A 31 16.79 -1.76 -4.64
CA LYS A 31 17.32 -1.04 -3.47
C LYS A 31 16.77 -1.58 -2.14
N GLN A 32 15.57 -2.13 -2.13
CA GLN A 32 14.88 -2.65 -0.94
C GLN A 32 15.75 -3.64 -0.17
N GLU A 33 16.43 -4.57 -0.82
CA GLU A 33 17.28 -5.58 -0.19
C GLU A 33 18.43 -4.93 0.61
N LEU A 34 19.05 -3.89 0.07
CA LEU A 34 20.11 -3.15 0.75
C LEU A 34 19.61 -2.47 2.04
N PHE A 35 18.36 -2.02 2.06
CA PHE A 35 17.76 -1.42 3.25
C PHE A 35 17.39 -2.47 4.31
N LEU A 36 16.96 -3.65 3.88
CA LEU A 36 16.59 -4.75 4.77
C LEU A 36 17.79 -5.32 5.53
N GLU A 37 18.93 -5.43 4.88
CA GLU A 37 20.16 -5.94 5.50
C GLU A 37 20.78 -4.95 6.50
N ALA A 38 20.60 -3.66 6.27
CA ALA A 38 21.32 -2.63 7.01
C ALA A 38 20.66 -2.19 8.33
N ASN A 39 19.37 -2.47 8.59
CA ASN A 39 18.61 -1.79 9.65
C ASN A 39 17.53 -2.67 10.31
N ILE A 40 17.87 -3.83 10.83
CA ILE A 40 16.92 -4.84 11.34
C ILE A 40 16.04 -4.31 12.49
N ASP A 41 16.58 -3.58 13.44
CA ASP A 41 15.82 -3.10 14.62
C ASP A 41 14.84 -1.97 14.25
N GLU A 42 15.26 -1.07 13.37
CA GLU A 42 14.40 0.01 12.88
C GLU A 42 13.25 -0.51 12.01
N LEU A 43 13.52 -1.53 11.21
CA LEU A 43 12.51 -2.18 10.36
C LEU A 43 11.43 -2.86 11.19
N LYS A 44 11.75 -3.40 12.36
CA LYS A 44 10.77 -3.98 13.29
C LYS A 44 9.76 -2.93 13.75
N THR A 45 10.23 -1.75 14.12
CA THR A 45 9.34 -0.63 14.50
C THR A 45 8.46 -0.19 13.33
N LEU A 46 9.01 -0.10 12.11
CA LEU A 46 8.21 0.24 10.93
C LEU A 46 7.13 -0.80 10.64
N LEU A 47 7.46 -2.09 10.79
CA LEU A 47 6.52 -3.20 10.61
C LEU A 47 5.35 -3.12 11.61
N GLU A 48 5.62 -2.88 12.90
CA GLU A 48 4.60 -2.73 13.92
C GLU A 48 3.68 -1.54 13.63
N VAL A 49 4.25 -0.40 13.28
CA VAL A 49 3.47 0.81 12.92
C VAL A 49 2.64 0.57 11.65
N ALA A 50 3.22 -0.04 10.63
CA ALA A 50 2.50 -0.35 9.39
C ALA A 50 1.35 -1.32 9.62
N LEU A 51 1.50 -2.33 10.49
CA LEU A 51 0.45 -3.27 10.84
C LEU A 51 -0.77 -2.56 11.46
N ILE A 52 -0.53 -1.62 12.41
CA ILE A 52 -1.58 -0.82 13.03
C ILE A 52 -2.26 0.06 11.98
N GLN A 53 -1.47 0.76 11.16
CA GLN A 53 -1.96 1.67 10.14
C GLN A 53 -2.78 0.95 9.07
N SER A 54 -2.30 -0.19 8.56
CA SER A 54 -2.99 -1.01 7.56
C SER A 54 -4.31 -1.55 8.09
N THR A 55 -4.30 -2.09 9.31
CA THR A 55 -5.51 -2.60 9.96
C THR A 55 -6.55 -1.48 10.14
N GLY A 56 -6.14 -0.33 10.65
CA GLY A 56 -7.04 0.81 10.83
C GLY A 56 -7.58 1.37 9.52
N ALA A 57 -6.70 1.66 8.57
CA ALA A 57 -7.05 2.30 7.30
C ALA A 57 -7.99 1.42 6.45
N SER A 58 -7.70 0.11 6.31
CA SER A 58 -8.54 -0.79 5.54
C SER A 58 -9.97 -0.90 6.08
N ASN A 59 -10.12 -0.88 7.41
CA ASN A 59 -11.43 -0.91 8.04
C ASN A 59 -12.16 0.45 7.92
N ARG A 60 -11.45 1.59 8.06
CA ARG A 60 -12.06 2.93 7.88
C ARG A 60 -12.54 3.21 6.46
N ILE A 61 -11.87 2.64 5.44
CA ILE A 61 -12.36 2.70 4.05
C ILE A 61 -13.78 2.12 3.96
N GLU A 62 -14.08 1.07 4.71
CA GLU A 62 -15.39 0.39 4.76
C GLU A 62 -16.35 0.98 5.81
N GLY A 63 -15.98 2.08 6.47
CA GLY A 63 -16.83 2.72 7.48
C GLY A 63 -16.78 2.06 8.85
N ILE A 64 -15.78 1.23 9.14
CA ILE A 64 -15.59 0.54 10.42
C ILE A 64 -14.55 1.32 11.23
N TYR A 65 -14.94 1.79 12.40
CA TYR A 65 -14.13 2.71 13.20
C TYR A 65 -13.94 2.21 14.65
N THR A 66 -12.80 2.58 15.22
CA THR A 66 -12.52 2.58 16.66
C THR A 66 -11.58 3.74 16.99
N THR A 67 -11.31 4.00 18.27
CA THR A 67 -10.33 5.03 18.65
C THR A 67 -8.91 4.59 18.39
N ASP A 68 -7.98 5.53 18.16
CA ASP A 68 -6.58 5.20 17.88
C ASP A 68 -5.95 4.38 19.01
N LYS A 69 -6.21 4.75 20.27
CA LYS A 69 -5.75 3.98 21.43
C LYS A 69 -6.27 2.55 21.41
N ARG A 70 -7.56 2.39 21.09
CA ARG A 70 -8.17 1.06 21.05
C ARG A 70 -7.68 0.23 19.88
N LEU A 71 -7.44 0.86 18.73
CA LEU A 71 -6.82 0.22 17.57
C LEU A 71 -5.43 -0.34 17.94
N GLU A 72 -4.60 0.45 18.62
CA GLU A 72 -3.29 0.01 19.09
C GLU A 72 -3.40 -1.18 20.07
N GLU A 73 -4.33 -1.14 21.04
CA GLU A 73 -4.59 -2.25 21.96
C GLU A 73 -5.01 -3.52 21.20
N LEU A 74 -5.93 -3.41 20.24
CA LEU A 74 -6.41 -4.54 19.43
C LEU A 74 -5.29 -5.14 18.56
N VAL A 75 -4.44 -4.31 17.96
CA VAL A 75 -3.43 -4.78 17.01
C VAL A 75 -2.16 -5.25 17.73
N SER A 76 -1.58 -4.43 18.60
CA SER A 76 -0.28 -4.72 19.23
C SER A 76 -0.42 -5.64 20.45
N GLN A 77 -1.47 -5.46 21.25
CA GLN A 77 -1.66 -6.23 22.50
C GLN A 77 -2.64 -7.41 22.33
N LYS A 78 -3.24 -7.55 21.13
CA LYS A 78 -4.28 -8.57 20.86
C LYS A 78 -5.41 -8.55 21.88
N ALA A 79 -5.84 -7.34 22.29
CA ALA A 79 -6.92 -7.19 23.27
C ALA A 79 -8.24 -7.76 22.72
N GLU A 80 -9.08 -8.30 23.61
CA GLU A 80 -10.38 -8.85 23.24
C GLU A 80 -11.31 -7.78 22.68
N PRO A 81 -11.96 -8.03 21.52
CA PRO A 81 -12.89 -7.10 20.90
C PRO A 81 -14.19 -6.98 21.71
N ARG A 82 -14.71 -5.74 21.84
CA ARG A 82 -15.89 -5.41 22.67
C ARG A 82 -17.18 -5.27 21.88
N ASN A 83 -17.08 -5.06 20.58
CA ASN A 83 -18.21 -4.83 19.69
C ASN A 83 -17.90 -5.32 18.28
N ARG A 84 -18.89 -5.29 17.38
CA ARG A 84 -18.76 -5.79 16.01
C ARG A 84 -17.63 -5.10 15.23
N SER A 85 -17.50 -3.78 15.31
CA SER A 85 -16.42 -3.06 14.63
C SER A 85 -15.05 -3.54 15.08
N GLU A 86 -14.84 -3.74 16.38
CA GLU A 86 -13.58 -4.26 16.92
C GLU A 86 -13.35 -5.72 16.53
N GLN A 87 -14.41 -6.53 16.43
CA GLN A 87 -14.33 -7.91 15.93
C GLN A 87 -13.84 -7.96 14.48
N GLU A 88 -14.36 -7.11 13.62
CA GLU A 88 -13.96 -7.01 12.22
C GLU A 88 -12.53 -6.48 12.07
N ILE A 89 -12.12 -5.51 12.90
CA ILE A 89 -10.73 -5.01 12.99
C ILE A 89 -9.79 -6.13 13.42
N SER A 90 -10.17 -6.92 14.43
CA SER A 90 -9.36 -8.04 14.92
C SER A 90 -9.20 -9.15 13.88
N GLY A 91 -10.27 -9.48 13.16
CA GLY A 91 -10.21 -10.45 12.07
C GLY A 91 -9.29 -9.98 10.93
N TYR A 92 -9.37 -8.69 10.54
CA TYR A 92 -8.46 -8.13 9.55
C TYR A 92 -6.99 -8.23 9.99
N ARG A 93 -6.68 -7.87 11.25
CA ARG A 93 -5.35 -8.01 11.83
C ARG A 93 -4.81 -9.44 11.72
N GLU A 94 -5.62 -10.46 12.04
CA GLU A 94 -5.20 -11.86 11.98
C GLU A 94 -4.80 -12.27 10.54
N VAL A 95 -5.65 -11.95 9.56
CA VAL A 95 -5.37 -12.26 8.16
C VAL A 95 -4.13 -11.51 7.68
N LEU A 96 -3.99 -10.22 8.02
CA LEU A 96 -2.82 -9.43 7.65
C LEU A 96 -1.54 -9.99 8.26
N SER A 97 -1.57 -10.39 9.54
CA SER A 97 -0.42 -11.04 10.21
C SER A 97 -0.06 -12.36 9.55
N THR A 98 -1.05 -13.19 9.21
CA THR A 98 -0.85 -14.45 8.48
C THR A 98 -0.18 -14.20 7.12
N ILE A 99 -0.61 -13.19 6.39
CA ILE A 99 0.01 -12.80 5.11
C ILE A 99 1.45 -12.33 5.34
N HIS A 100 1.70 -11.48 6.34
CA HIS A 100 3.05 -10.98 6.64
C HIS A 100 4.03 -12.11 6.96
N GLU A 101 3.59 -13.14 7.67
CA GLU A 101 4.42 -14.25 8.15
C GLU A 101 4.55 -15.38 7.12
N SER A 102 3.51 -15.63 6.31
CA SER A 102 3.37 -16.88 5.55
C SER A 102 3.05 -16.70 4.07
N TYR A 103 3.16 -15.49 3.50
CA TYR A 103 2.80 -15.21 2.11
C TYR A 103 3.43 -16.15 1.08
N GLU A 104 4.61 -16.67 1.34
CA GLU A 104 5.32 -17.59 0.44
C GLU A 104 4.53 -18.88 0.20
N TYR A 105 3.83 -19.37 1.22
CA TYR A 105 3.07 -20.62 1.20
C TYR A 105 1.61 -20.44 0.76
N ILE A 106 1.11 -19.21 0.75
CA ILE A 106 -0.29 -18.92 0.41
C ILE A 106 -0.42 -18.78 -1.10
N VAL A 107 -1.19 -19.66 -1.74
CA VAL A 107 -1.50 -19.59 -3.17
C VAL A 107 -2.93 -19.09 -3.33
N PRO A 108 -3.21 -18.07 -4.18
CA PRO A 108 -4.55 -17.49 -4.35
C PRO A 108 -5.48 -18.41 -5.15
N ARG A 109 -5.86 -19.53 -4.54
CA ARG A 109 -6.86 -20.47 -5.05
C ARG A 109 -8.22 -20.19 -4.39
N PRO A 110 -9.32 -20.58 -5.00
CA PRO A 110 -10.68 -20.34 -4.46
C PRO A 110 -10.84 -20.79 -3.01
N ASN A 111 -10.42 -22.00 -2.67
CA ASN A 111 -10.50 -22.53 -1.30
C ASN A 111 -9.64 -21.74 -0.29
N ILE A 112 -8.51 -21.22 -0.70
CA ILE A 112 -7.63 -20.37 0.14
C ILE A 112 -8.25 -18.99 0.33
N ILE A 113 -8.82 -18.41 -0.73
CA ILE A 113 -9.55 -17.12 -0.63
C ILE A 113 -10.75 -17.25 0.32
N LEU A 114 -11.50 -18.37 0.23
CA LEU A 114 -12.58 -18.67 1.18
C LEU A 114 -12.06 -18.83 2.62
N GLN A 115 -10.90 -19.48 2.81
CA GLN A 115 -10.28 -19.60 4.13
C GLN A 115 -9.87 -18.24 4.69
N LEU A 116 -9.18 -17.39 3.92
CA LEU A 116 -8.82 -16.04 4.35
C LEU A 116 -10.05 -15.20 4.69
N HIS A 117 -11.14 -15.34 3.94
CA HIS A 117 -12.41 -14.69 4.25
C HIS A 117 -13.05 -15.23 5.53
N ARG A 118 -12.95 -16.54 5.81
CA ARG A 118 -13.39 -17.13 7.10
C ARG A 118 -12.60 -16.54 8.25
N ASP A 119 -11.28 -16.44 8.10
CA ASP A 119 -10.40 -15.90 9.12
C ASP A 119 -10.66 -14.40 9.37
N LEU A 120 -10.99 -13.64 8.30
CA LEU A 120 -11.41 -12.23 8.41
C LEU A 120 -12.66 -12.05 9.30
N TYR A 121 -13.55 -13.03 9.34
CA TYR A 121 -14.77 -13.00 10.14
C TYR A 121 -14.71 -13.90 11.40
N SER A 122 -13.53 -14.40 11.77
CA SER A 122 -13.35 -15.33 12.90
C SER A 122 -13.88 -14.81 14.23
N TYR A 123 -13.92 -13.49 14.43
CA TYR A 123 -14.47 -12.83 15.61
C TYR A 123 -15.90 -12.31 15.42
N ALA A 124 -16.36 -12.11 14.18
CA ALA A 124 -17.58 -11.36 13.88
C ALA A 124 -18.73 -12.21 13.35
N GLY A 125 -18.55 -13.51 13.22
CA GLY A 125 -19.61 -14.42 12.78
C GLY A 125 -19.20 -15.36 11.64
N SER A 126 -20.02 -15.51 10.61
CA SER A 126 -19.79 -16.45 9.52
C SER A 126 -19.08 -15.81 8.35
N GLY A 127 -17.95 -16.40 7.94
CA GLY A 127 -17.24 -16.09 6.71
C GLY A 127 -16.83 -17.37 5.98
N GLY A 128 -16.22 -17.25 4.82
CA GLY A 128 -15.68 -18.38 4.06
C GLY A 128 -16.68 -19.06 3.14
N GLU A 129 -17.76 -18.37 2.81
CA GLU A 129 -18.75 -18.81 1.83
C GLU A 129 -18.98 -17.71 0.79
N TYR A 130 -19.25 -18.11 -0.44
CA TYR A 130 -19.65 -17.16 -1.47
C TYR A 130 -21.03 -16.58 -1.17
N LYS A 131 -21.32 -15.44 -1.76
CA LYS A 131 -22.63 -14.79 -1.63
C LYS A 131 -23.76 -15.71 -2.08
N ASN A 132 -24.86 -15.66 -1.34
CA ASN A 132 -26.06 -16.46 -1.58
C ASN A 132 -27.22 -15.67 -2.23
N ALA A 133 -27.04 -14.37 -2.40
CA ALA A 133 -27.97 -13.46 -3.07
C ALA A 133 -27.19 -12.48 -3.95
N ASP A 134 -27.84 -11.99 -5.00
CA ASP A 134 -27.28 -10.97 -5.85
C ASP A 134 -27.10 -9.66 -5.07
N ASN A 135 -25.98 -9.01 -5.28
CA ASN A 135 -25.66 -7.74 -4.67
C ASN A 135 -25.47 -6.65 -5.75
N VAL A 136 -25.62 -5.41 -5.35
CA VAL A 136 -25.42 -4.23 -6.19
C VAL A 136 -24.44 -3.30 -5.47
N ILE A 137 -23.42 -2.87 -6.17
CA ILE A 137 -22.53 -1.82 -5.68
C ILE A 137 -23.21 -0.49 -5.99
N ALA A 138 -23.71 0.19 -4.96
CA ALA A 138 -24.40 1.47 -5.08
C ALA A 138 -23.49 2.63 -4.72
N GLU A 139 -23.73 3.78 -5.33
CA GLU A 139 -23.20 5.08 -4.92
C GLU A 139 -24.36 5.98 -4.52
N THR A 140 -24.10 6.90 -3.61
CA THR A 140 -25.07 7.93 -3.23
C THR A 140 -24.70 9.23 -3.94
N ASP A 141 -25.62 9.79 -4.72
CA ASP A 141 -25.41 11.08 -5.40
C ASP A 141 -25.47 12.26 -4.40
N ALA A 142 -25.21 13.46 -4.90
CA ALA A 142 -25.21 14.68 -4.09
C ALA A 142 -26.59 14.98 -3.47
N GLU A 143 -27.68 14.47 -4.07
CA GLU A 143 -29.07 14.62 -3.64
C GLU A 143 -29.49 13.51 -2.65
N GLY A 144 -28.61 12.52 -2.37
CA GLY A 144 -28.89 11.44 -1.42
C GLY A 144 -29.58 10.22 -2.04
N HIS A 145 -29.75 10.15 -3.36
CA HIS A 145 -30.32 9.00 -4.05
C HIS A 145 -29.28 7.92 -4.26
N GLN A 146 -29.68 6.66 -4.05
CA GLN A 146 -28.83 5.51 -4.37
C GLN A 146 -28.95 5.14 -5.85
N LYS A 147 -27.82 5.15 -6.56
CA LYS A 147 -27.70 4.70 -7.94
C LYS A 147 -26.80 3.47 -8.00
N ALA A 148 -27.20 2.48 -8.78
CA ALA A 148 -26.32 1.33 -9.06
C ALA A 148 -25.09 1.81 -9.82
N ARG A 149 -23.92 1.64 -9.20
CA ARG A 149 -22.62 1.95 -9.79
C ARG A 149 -22.10 0.78 -10.63
N PHE A 150 -22.26 -0.43 -10.11
CA PHE A 150 -21.85 -1.67 -10.77
C PHE A 150 -22.74 -2.82 -10.31
N ILE A 151 -23.07 -3.73 -11.21
CA ILE A 151 -23.80 -4.98 -10.91
C ILE A 151 -22.79 -6.12 -11.00
N PRO A 152 -22.39 -6.73 -9.88
CA PRO A 152 -21.45 -7.84 -9.87
C PRO A 152 -22.00 -9.11 -10.54
N VAL A 153 -21.14 -10.12 -10.68
CA VAL A 153 -21.56 -11.46 -11.14
C VAL A 153 -22.68 -12.00 -10.25
N PRO A 154 -23.76 -12.60 -10.82
CA PRO A 154 -24.83 -13.18 -10.02
C PRO A 154 -24.37 -14.27 -9.06
N ALA A 155 -25.06 -14.43 -7.93
CA ALA A 155 -24.68 -15.36 -6.88
C ALA A 155 -24.48 -16.80 -7.39
N PHE A 156 -25.38 -17.30 -8.24
CA PHE A 156 -25.30 -18.65 -8.77
C PHE A 156 -24.12 -18.92 -9.72
N GLN A 157 -23.49 -17.86 -10.27
CA GLN A 157 -22.31 -17.96 -11.14
C GLN A 157 -21.00 -17.64 -10.40
N THR A 158 -21.07 -17.18 -9.15
CA THR A 158 -19.91 -16.67 -8.41
C THR A 158 -18.81 -17.73 -8.24
N ALA A 159 -19.17 -18.95 -7.88
CA ALA A 159 -18.19 -20.03 -7.69
C ALA A 159 -17.42 -20.34 -8.97
N GLU A 160 -18.12 -20.50 -10.09
CA GLU A 160 -17.51 -20.76 -11.39
C GLU A 160 -16.62 -19.58 -11.86
N ALA A 161 -17.08 -18.35 -11.64
CA ALA A 161 -16.30 -17.15 -11.98
C ALA A 161 -15.01 -17.06 -11.15
N MET A 162 -15.05 -17.40 -9.87
CA MET A 162 -13.85 -17.43 -9.01
C MET A 162 -12.89 -18.55 -9.37
N ASP A 163 -13.40 -19.73 -9.74
CA ASP A 163 -12.57 -20.84 -10.22
C ASP A 163 -11.83 -20.46 -11.51
N GLU A 164 -12.53 -19.87 -12.46
CA GLU A 164 -11.95 -19.44 -13.73
C GLU A 164 -10.96 -18.28 -13.55
N LEU A 165 -11.30 -17.27 -12.74
CA LEU A 165 -10.41 -16.17 -12.38
C LEU A 165 -9.07 -16.69 -11.84
N CYS A 166 -9.14 -17.53 -10.81
CA CYS A 166 -7.92 -18.05 -10.15
C CYS A 166 -7.13 -18.96 -11.10
N ARG A 167 -7.78 -19.77 -11.91
CA ARG A 167 -7.14 -20.66 -12.88
C ARG A 167 -6.34 -19.87 -13.91
N GLN A 168 -6.97 -18.90 -14.57
CA GLN A 168 -6.34 -18.07 -15.60
C GLN A 168 -5.20 -17.20 -15.03
N PHE A 169 -5.43 -16.62 -13.86
CA PHE A 169 -4.41 -15.84 -13.17
C PHE A 169 -3.17 -16.69 -12.84
N LEU A 170 -3.36 -17.86 -12.23
CA LEU A 170 -2.24 -18.76 -11.87
C LEU A 170 -1.52 -19.30 -13.09
N GLU A 171 -2.23 -19.56 -14.19
CA GLU A 171 -1.61 -19.95 -15.45
C GLU A 171 -0.65 -18.84 -15.94
N ALA A 172 -1.13 -17.60 -16.05
CA ALA A 172 -0.30 -16.47 -16.45
C ALA A 172 0.84 -16.20 -15.46
N TRP A 173 0.57 -16.30 -14.16
CA TRP A 173 1.57 -16.13 -13.09
C TRP A 173 2.73 -17.11 -13.24
N ASN A 174 2.46 -18.36 -13.55
CA ASN A 174 3.46 -19.42 -13.66
C ASN A 174 4.27 -19.40 -14.98
N THR A 175 3.84 -18.64 -15.97
CA THR A 175 4.61 -18.50 -17.22
C THR A 175 5.90 -17.72 -17.05
N ASP A 176 5.97 -16.84 -16.04
CA ASP A 176 7.07 -15.90 -15.79
C ASP A 176 7.39 -14.95 -16.96
N LYS A 177 6.47 -14.82 -17.90
CA LYS A 177 6.62 -13.98 -19.10
C LYS A 177 6.03 -12.58 -18.95
N ILE A 178 5.13 -12.41 -17.98
CA ILE A 178 4.36 -11.20 -17.80
C ILE A 178 4.76 -10.58 -16.46
N ASP A 179 5.02 -9.28 -16.46
CA ASP A 179 5.35 -8.54 -15.25
C ASP A 179 4.22 -8.65 -14.22
N ARG A 180 4.56 -9.03 -12.99
CA ARG A 180 3.61 -9.20 -11.89
C ARG A 180 2.89 -7.91 -11.54
N LEU A 181 3.51 -6.75 -11.77
CA LEU A 181 2.90 -5.43 -11.57
C LEU A 181 1.74 -5.16 -12.52
N LEU A 182 1.66 -5.85 -13.65
CA LEU A 182 0.49 -5.83 -14.54
C LEU A 182 -0.59 -6.79 -14.05
N LEU A 183 -0.20 -8.03 -13.71
CA LEU A 183 -1.12 -9.11 -13.36
C LEU A 183 -1.89 -8.82 -12.07
N ILE A 184 -1.21 -8.26 -11.05
CA ILE A 184 -1.80 -8.07 -9.72
C ILE A 184 -3.01 -7.14 -9.77
N PRO A 185 -2.93 -5.90 -10.29
CA PRO A 185 -4.09 -5.01 -10.35
C PRO A 185 -5.22 -5.54 -11.23
N MET A 186 -4.91 -6.27 -12.31
CA MET A 186 -5.91 -6.92 -13.16
C MET A 186 -6.72 -7.96 -12.36
N PHE A 187 -6.04 -8.85 -11.64
CA PHE A 187 -6.70 -9.84 -10.78
C PHE A 187 -7.56 -9.18 -9.70
N ILE A 188 -7.07 -8.13 -9.06
CA ILE A 188 -7.81 -7.42 -8.01
C ILE A 188 -9.05 -6.71 -8.58
N LEU A 189 -8.96 -6.10 -9.77
CA LEU A 189 -10.12 -5.52 -10.45
C LEU A 189 -11.18 -6.59 -10.73
N ASP A 190 -10.78 -7.71 -11.33
CA ASP A 190 -11.69 -8.80 -11.67
C ASP A 190 -12.34 -9.43 -10.43
N PHE A 191 -11.57 -9.60 -9.35
CA PHE A 191 -12.10 -10.02 -8.05
C PHE A 191 -13.17 -9.05 -7.52
N LEU A 192 -12.92 -7.74 -7.61
CA LEU A 192 -13.88 -6.72 -7.19
C LEU A 192 -15.12 -6.68 -8.07
N CYS A 193 -14.99 -6.96 -9.37
CA CYS A 193 -16.14 -7.05 -10.29
C CYS A 193 -16.96 -8.33 -10.10
N ILE A 194 -16.34 -9.46 -9.76
CA ILE A 194 -17.07 -10.67 -9.35
C ILE A 194 -17.80 -10.42 -8.03
N HIS A 195 -17.15 -9.73 -7.09
CA HIS A 195 -17.68 -9.39 -5.76
C HIS A 195 -18.20 -10.62 -5.02
N PRO A 196 -17.32 -11.59 -4.73
CA PRO A 196 -17.74 -12.96 -4.42
C PRO A 196 -18.43 -13.14 -3.06
N PHE A 197 -18.34 -12.17 -2.15
CA PHE A 197 -18.87 -12.28 -0.80
C PHE A 197 -20.07 -11.36 -0.57
N ASN A 198 -20.90 -11.69 0.43
CA ASN A 198 -21.96 -10.80 0.88
C ASN A 198 -21.40 -9.50 1.49
N ASP A 199 -20.23 -9.59 2.18
CA ASP A 199 -19.52 -8.48 2.79
C ASP A 199 -18.02 -8.77 2.80
N GLY A 200 -17.16 -7.74 3.03
CA GLY A 200 -15.71 -7.89 3.17
C GLY A 200 -14.94 -7.94 1.84
N ASN A 201 -15.57 -7.77 0.68
CA ASN A 201 -14.88 -7.81 -0.62
C ASN A 201 -13.77 -6.77 -0.74
N GLY A 202 -13.99 -5.54 -0.29
CA GLY A 202 -12.99 -4.49 -0.31
C GLY A 202 -11.79 -4.80 0.60
N ARG A 203 -12.03 -5.29 1.82
CA ARG A 203 -10.96 -5.72 2.73
C ARG A 203 -10.17 -6.90 2.17
N MET A 204 -10.87 -7.90 1.63
CA MET A 204 -10.24 -9.05 0.97
C MET A 204 -9.41 -8.64 -0.25
N SER A 205 -9.89 -7.72 -1.08
CA SER A 205 -9.13 -7.24 -2.24
C SER A 205 -7.80 -6.57 -1.84
N ARG A 206 -7.79 -5.79 -0.75
CA ARG A 206 -6.56 -5.16 -0.22
C ARG A 206 -5.61 -6.20 0.39
N LEU A 207 -6.11 -7.17 1.14
CA LEU A 207 -5.32 -8.29 1.67
C LEU A 207 -4.72 -9.15 0.55
N LEU A 208 -5.51 -9.47 -0.47
CA LEU A 208 -5.03 -10.20 -1.65
C LEU A 208 -3.99 -9.40 -2.44
N SER A 209 -4.16 -8.07 -2.55
CA SER A 209 -3.15 -7.21 -3.16
C SER A 209 -1.80 -7.33 -2.44
N LEU A 210 -1.78 -7.18 -1.11
CA LEU A 210 -0.55 -7.33 -0.33
C LEU A 210 0.08 -8.72 -0.49
N LEU A 211 -0.74 -9.77 -0.38
CA LEU A 211 -0.28 -11.15 -0.59
C LEU A 211 0.44 -11.29 -1.94
N LEU A 212 -0.17 -10.82 -3.02
CA LEU A 212 0.37 -10.95 -4.37
C LEU A 212 1.62 -10.07 -4.58
N TYR A 213 1.64 -8.86 -4.04
CA TYR A 213 2.83 -8.01 -4.05
C TYR A 213 4.00 -8.69 -3.33
N TYR A 214 3.77 -9.27 -2.14
CA TYR A 214 4.83 -9.97 -1.40
C TYR A 214 5.34 -11.21 -2.13
N LYS A 215 4.45 -12.02 -2.72
CA LYS A 215 4.83 -13.16 -3.57
C LYS A 215 5.63 -12.75 -4.80
N ALA A 216 5.43 -11.54 -5.32
CA ALA A 216 6.21 -10.96 -6.40
C ALA A 216 7.52 -10.31 -5.92
N GLY A 217 7.79 -10.32 -4.61
CA GLY A 217 9.00 -9.75 -3.99
C GLY A 217 8.92 -8.24 -3.70
N TYR A 218 7.75 -7.61 -3.84
CA TYR A 218 7.52 -6.21 -3.47
C TYR A 218 7.00 -6.14 -2.04
N ILE A 219 7.90 -6.18 -1.05
CA ILE A 219 7.52 -6.30 0.37
C ILE A 219 7.38 -4.95 1.09
N VAL A 220 7.41 -3.85 0.35
CA VAL A 220 7.29 -2.48 0.91
C VAL A 220 6.04 -2.30 1.78
N GLY A 221 4.93 -2.98 1.45
CA GLY A 221 3.70 -2.97 2.23
C GLY A 221 3.81 -3.51 3.65
N LYS A 222 4.92 -4.21 4.00
CA LYS A 222 5.23 -4.61 5.38
C LYS A 222 5.65 -3.42 6.25
N TYR A 223 6.24 -2.38 5.65
CA TYR A 223 6.86 -1.25 6.34
C TYR A 223 6.16 0.08 6.13
N VAL A 224 5.33 0.16 5.09
CA VAL A 224 4.49 1.32 4.76
C VAL A 224 3.09 0.83 4.44
N SER A 225 2.10 1.33 5.16
CA SER A 225 0.70 0.95 4.92
C SER A 225 0.21 1.43 3.55
N MET A 226 0.03 0.50 2.61
CA MET A 226 -0.60 0.78 1.32
C MET A 226 -2.06 1.15 1.50
N GLU A 227 -2.76 0.56 2.47
CA GLU A 227 -4.15 0.86 2.79
C GLU A 227 -4.34 2.29 3.29
N MET A 228 -3.39 2.82 4.06
CA MET A 228 -3.42 4.24 4.46
C MET A 228 -3.21 5.16 3.24
N LEU A 229 -2.37 4.79 2.30
CA LEU A 229 -2.21 5.56 1.05
C LEU A 229 -3.50 5.54 0.22
N ILE A 230 -4.17 4.39 0.15
CA ILE A 230 -5.48 4.24 -0.51
C ILE A 230 -6.55 5.06 0.24
N GLU A 231 -6.60 5.00 1.57
CA GLU A 231 -7.53 5.79 2.38
C GLU A 231 -7.40 7.30 2.11
N LYS A 232 -6.16 7.81 2.06
CA LYS A 232 -5.88 9.23 1.75
C LYS A 232 -6.27 9.65 0.34
N THR A 233 -6.42 8.71 -0.58
CA THR A 233 -6.78 8.93 -1.99
C THR A 233 -8.04 8.14 -2.36
N LYS A 234 -8.96 7.99 -1.40
CA LYS A 234 -10.16 7.14 -1.51
C LYS A 234 -11.02 7.48 -2.73
N GLU A 235 -11.20 8.75 -3.01
CA GLU A 235 -11.96 9.23 -4.17
C GLU A 235 -11.32 8.77 -5.47
N THR A 236 -10.03 9.02 -5.66
CA THR A 236 -9.28 8.59 -6.86
C THR A 236 -9.26 7.06 -7.01
N TYR A 237 -9.20 6.32 -5.90
CA TYR A 237 -9.32 4.86 -5.91
C TYR A 237 -10.64 4.41 -6.52
N TYR A 238 -11.76 5.01 -6.07
CA TYR A 238 -13.07 4.63 -6.57
C TYR A 238 -13.34 5.12 -7.99
N GLU A 239 -12.81 6.28 -8.39
CA GLU A 239 -12.83 6.75 -9.78
C GLU A 239 -12.10 5.79 -10.71
N ALA A 240 -10.88 5.37 -10.35
CA ALA A 240 -10.09 4.42 -11.12
C ALA A 240 -10.78 3.05 -11.23
N LEU A 241 -11.37 2.57 -10.11
CA LEU A 241 -12.15 1.33 -10.08
C LEU A 241 -13.36 1.41 -11.01
N GLN A 242 -14.12 2.50 -10.96
CA GLN A 242 -15.29 2.72 -11.81
C GLN A 242 -14.91 2.79 -13.29
N ALA A 243 -13.89 3.59 -13.63
CA ALA A 243 -13.42 3.71 -15.00
C ALA A 243 -13.01 2.34 -15.58
N SER A 244 -12.36 1.49 -14.76
CA SER A 244 -11.90 0.18 -15.19
C SER A 244 -12.98 -0.92 -15.13
N SER A 245 -14.08 -0.73 -14.42
CA SER A 245 -15.19 -1.71 -14.36
C SER A 245 -16.27 -1.49 -15.43
N THR A 246 -16.28 -0.33 -16.11
CA THR A 246 -17.23 -0.03 -17.17
C THR A 246 -17.02 -0.98 -18.35
N GLY A 247 -18.07 -1.65 -18.84
CA GLY A 247 -17.99 -2.66 -19.91
C GLY A 247 -17.34 -3.98 -19.50
N TRP A 248 -17.19 -4.24 -18.20
CA TRP A 248 -16.48 -5.42 -17.70
C TRP A 248 -17.15 -6.74 -18.11
N HIS A 249 -18.46 -6.82 -18.08
CA HIS A 249 -19.20 -8.02 -18.47
C HIS A 249 -19.09 -8.36 -19.96
N GLU A 250 -18.92 -7.35 -20.79
CA GLU A 250 -18.82 -7.42 -22.24
C GLU A 250 -17.37 -7.65 -22.73
N ASN A 251 -16.39 -7.69 -21.84
CA ASN A 251 -14.95 -7.66 -22.13
C ASN A 251 -14.51 -6.38 -22.89
N GLU A 252 -15.18 -5.26 -22.66
CA GLU A 252 -14.89 -3.96 -23.28
C GLU A 252 -14.25 -2.98 -22.31
N ASN A 253 -14.00 -3.41 -21.07
CA ASN A 253 -13.36 -2.58 -20.05
C ASN A 253 -11.88 -2.37 -20.32
N SER A 254 -11.32 -1.31 -19.72
CA SER A 254 -9.88 -1.05 -19.67
C SER A 254 -9.32 -1.27 -18.27
N TYR A 255 -8.29 -2.07 -18.13
CA TYR A 255 -7.56 -2.20 -16.86
C TYR A 255 -6.66 -0.99 -16.55
N GLU A 256 -6.38 -0.15 -17.54
CA GLU A 256 -5.36 0.91 -17.45
C GLU A 256 -5.57 1.90 -16.30
N PRO A 257 -6.76 2.47 -16.04
CA PRO A 257 -6.97 3.43 -14.95
C PRO A 257 -6.65 2.83 -13.57
N PHE A 258 -7.13 1.61 -13.30
CA PHE A 258 -6.91 0.93 -12.02
C PHE A 258 -5.46 0.46 -11.86
N LEU A 259 -4.85 -0.01 -12.95
CA LEU A 259 -3.43 -0.35 -12.99
C LEU A 259 -2.55 0.86 -12.67
N LYS A 260 -2.76 1.99 -13.34
CA LYS A 260 -2.01 3.23 -13.07
C LYS A 260 -2.14 3.69 -11.63
N TYR A 261 -3.34 3.59 -11.07
CA TYR A 261 -3.58 3.91 -9.67
C TYR A 261 -2.73 3.03 -8.75
N TYR A 262 -2.76 1.70 -8.92
CA TYR A 262 -1.98 0.78 -8.09
C TYR A 262 -0.47 0.95 -8.25
N LEU A 263 0.02 1.17 -9.45
CA LEU A 263 1.43 1.50 -9.68
C LEU A 263 1.82 2.81 -8.98
N GLY A 264 0.96 3.83 -9.02
CA GLY A 264 1.14 5.10 -8.33
C GLY A 264 1.22 4.93 -6.80
N ILE A 265 0.33 4.13 -6.20
CA ILE A 265 0.35 3.78 -4.76
C ILE A 265 1.63 3.04 -4.41
N THR A 266 2.07 2.08 -5.25
CA THR A 266 3.30 1.32 -5.03
C THR A 266 4.54 2.21 -5.06
N LEU A 267 4.65 3.11 -6.04
CA LEU A 267 5.72 4.11 -6.11
C LEU A 267 5.73 5.02 -4.87
N LYS A 268 4.55 5.49 -4.45
CA LYS A 268 4.43 6.34 -3.27
C LYS A 268 4.85 5.59 -2.00
N ALA A 269 4.51 4.31 -1.88
CA ALA A 269 4.92 3.47 -0.75
C ALA A 269 6.45 3.31 -0.71
N TYR A 270 7.11 3.06 -1.84
CA TYR A 270 8.56 2.97 -1.89
C TYR A 270 9.26 4.29 -1.58
N ASN A 271 8.78 5.41 -2.12
CA ASN A 271 9.33 6.74 -1.80
C ASN A 271 9.20 7.05 -0.29
N GLU A 272 8.06 6.70 0.31
CA GLU A 272 7.86 6.88 1.75
C GLU A 272 8.75 5.94 2.57
N PHE A 273 8.96 4.71 2.12
CA PHE A 273 9.87 3.74 2.76
C PHE A 273 11.31 4.24 2.75
N GLU A 274 11.83 4.66 1.60
CA GLU A 274 13.18 5.22 1.48
C GLU A 274 13.36 6.43 2.42
N SER A 275 12.41 7.36 2.41
CA SER A 275 12.44 8.53 3.30
C SER A 275 12.47 8.14 4.79
N ARG A 276 11.66 7.15 5.20
CA ARG A 276 11.64 6.67 6.59
C ARG A 276 12.95 6.00 6.98
N VAL A 277 13.53 5.16 6.11
CA VAL A 277 14.81 4.50 6.37
C VAL A 277 15.95 5.50 6.45
N GLU A 278 16.00 6.49 5.56
CA GLU A 278 16.99 7.57 5.64
C GLU A 278 16.85 8.39 6.93
N HIS A 279 15.61 8.68 7.32
CA HIS A 279 15.35 9.40 8.57
C HIS A 279 15.80 8.59 9.79
N LEU A 280 15.62 7.27 9.79
CA LEU A 280 16.09 6.38 10.85
C LEU A 280 17.61 6.27 10.88
N LYS A 281 18.28 6.12 9.73
CA LYS A 281 19.75 6.18 9.64
C LYS A 281 20.32 7.46 10.25
N ASN A 282 19.64 8.57 10.00
CA ASN A 282 20.02 9.85 10.55
C ASN A 282 19.74 9.99 12.06
N ARG A 283 18.87 9.16 12.65
CA ARG A 283 18.60 9.15 14.11
C ARG A 283 19.72 8.54 14.94
N THR A 284 20.49 7.60 14.41
CA THR A 284 21.67 7.02 15.07
C THR A 284 22.85 8.00 15.08
N LEU A 285 22.83 9.01 14.21
CA LEU A 285 23.79 10.10 14.19
C LEU A 285 23.48 11.13 15.29
N SER A 286 24.52 11.67 15.91
CA SER A 286 24.39 12.82 16.80
C SER A 286 23.76 14.01 16.04
N LYS A 287 23.16 14.96 16.76
CA LYS A 287 22.54 16.14 16.14
C LYS A 287 23.47 16.89 15.17
N PRO A 288 24.76 17.10 15.48
CA PRO A 288 25.73 17.66 14.52
C PRO A 288 25.97 16.81 13.28
N GLU A 289 26.04 15.47 13.43
CA GLU A 289 26.26 14.56 12.30
C GLU A 289 25.04 14.52 11.36
N ARG A 290 23.83 14.63 11.89
CA ARG A 290 22.59 14.75 11.09
C ARG A 290 22.58 16.02 10.23
N ILE A 291 23.01 17.15 10.80
CA ILE A 291 23.17 18.41 10.06
C ILE A 291 24.21 18.25 8.95
N LYS A 292 25.35 17.62 9.26
CA LYS A 292 26.41 17.34 8.30
C LYS A 292 25.93 16.45 7.17
N ALA A 293 25.23 15.34 7.47
CA ALA A 293 24.65 14.44 6.49
C ALA A 293 23.67 15.15 5.54
N MET A 294 22.83 16.05 6.06
CA MET A 294 21.91 16.84 5.24
C MET A 294 22.66 17.79 4.29
N ILE A 295 23.76 18.39 4.74
CA ILE A 295 24.62 19.23 3.90
C ILE A 295 25.26 18.39 2.78
N ASP A 296 25.70 17.16 3.11
CA ASP A 296 26.33 16.24 2.15
C ASP A 296 25.40 15.77 1.05
N GLN A 297 24.12 15.60 1.38
CA GLN A 297 23.08 15.15 0.42
C GLN A 297 22.57 16.29 -0.47
N LYS A 298 22.74 17.53 -0.05
CA LYS A 298 22.20 18.67 -0.81
C LYS A 298 23.18 19.20 -1.85
N PHE A 299 22.78 19.17 -3.10
CA PHE A 299 23.53 19.80 -4.19
C PHE A 299 23.34 21.32 -4.11
N GLY A 300 24.45 22.05 -3.85
CA GLY A 300 24.47 23.50 -3.81
C GLY A 300 24.24 24.11 -2.42
N LYS A 301 23.64 25.29 -2.38
CA LYS A 301 23.47 26.10 -1.18
C LYS A 301 22.37 25.56 -0.26
N ILE A 302 22.67 25.44 1.05
CA ILE A 302 21.69 25.15 2.10
C ILE A 302 21.57 26.31 3.08
N THR A 303 20.37 26.59 3.57
CA THR A 303 20.12 27.65 4.56
C THR A 303 19.85 27.07 5.94
N LYS A 304 20.08 27.88 6.97
CA LYS A 304 19.72 27.52 8.36
C LYS A 304 18.24 27.19 8.50
N LYS A 305 17.37 27.88 7.78
CA LYS A 305 15.92 27.67 7.80
C LYS A 305 15.57 26.27 7.31
N GLU A 306 16.14 25.85 6.18
CA GLU A 306 15.90 24.49 5.61
C GLU A 306 16.37 23.40 6.56
N ILE A 307 17.53 23.58 7.26
CA ILE A 307 18.02 22.62 8.27
C ILE A 307 17.03 22.51 9.43
N MET A 308 16.52 23.65 9.92
CA MET A 308 15.56 23.67 11.04
C MET A 308 14.20 23.09 10.65
N GLU A 309 13.75 23.28 9.41
CA GLU A 309 12.50 22.68 8.89
C GLU A 309 12.61 21.15 8.73
N ALA A 310 13.78 20.67 8.28
CA ALA A 310 14.04 19.24 8.16
C ALA A 310 14.29 18.53 9.50
N HIS A 311 14.79 19.25 10.49
CA HIS A 311 15.11 18.72 11.81
C HIS A 311 14.49 19.55 12.95
N PRO A 312 13.16 19.50 13.13
CA PRO A 312 12.45 20.31 14.13
C PRO A 312 12.81 19.95 15.58
N ASP A 313 13.40 18.78 15.81
CA ASP A 313 13.91 18.31 17.10
C ASP A 313 15.29 18.88 17.47
N ILE A 314 15.98 19.56 16.54
CA ILE A 314 17.28 20.18 16.77
C ILE A 314 17.09 21.66 17.09
N SER A 315 17.56 22.08 18.28
CA SER A 315 17.43 23.48 18.67
C SER A 315 18.23 24.42 17.75
N LYS A 316 17.73 25.64 17.55
CA LYS A 316 18.38 26.68 16.76
C LYS A 316 19.85 26.89 17.18
N THR A 317 20.11 26.88 18.47
CA THR A 317 21.48 27.04 19.04
C THR A 317 22.42 25.89 18.62
N THR A 318 21.90 24.65 18.58
CA THR A 318 22.69 23.49 18.12
C THR A 318 22.99 23.60 16.62
N VAL A 319 22.00 24.01 15.80
CA VAL A 319 22.21 24.23 14.35
C VAL A 319 23.29 25.29 14.13
N GLU A 320 23.18 26.45 14.82
CA GLU A 320 24.13 27.55 14.67
C GLU A 320 25.56 27.17 15.11
N ARG A 321 25.69 26.43 16.22
CA ARG A 321 27.00 25.95 16.70
C ARG A 321 27.59 24.96 15.69
N THR A 322 26.82 23.99 15.23
CA THR A 322 27.30 22.98 14.26
C THR A 322 27.75 23.63 12.95
N LEU A 323 26.98 24.58 12.43
CA LEU A 323 27.37 25.32 11.22
C LEU A 323 28.65 26.13 11.41
N ALA A 324 28.82 26.75 12.56
CA ALA A 324 30.05 27.48 12.89
C ALA A 324 31.29 26.55 13.00
N ASP A 325 31.10 25.38 13.62
CA ASP A 325 32.18 24.36 13.74
C ASP A 325 32.57 23.80 12.35
N LEU A 326 31.57 23.54 11.47
CA LEU A 326 31.79 23.06 10.10
C LEU A 326 32.47 24.12 9.21
N VAL A 327 32.16 25.41 9.40
CA VAL A 327 32.90 26.52 8.73
C VAL A 327 34.33 26.62 9.24
N LYS A 328 34.51 26.50 10.57
CA LYS A 328 35.84 26.56 11.20
C LYS A 328 36.76 25.41 10.76
N SER A 329 36.16 24.22 10.49
CA SER A 329 36.89 23.05 9.99
C SER A 329 37.04 23.04 8.45
N GLU A 330 36.70 24.11 7.79
CA GLU A 330 36.73 24.23 6.30
C GLU A 330 35.96 23.16 5.57
N TYR A 331 34.95 22.56 6.24
CA TYR A 331 34.08 21.56 5.64
C TYR A 331 33.00 22.20 4.76
N ILE A 332 32.56 23.41 5.15
CA ILE A 332 31.59 24.22 4.40
C ILE A 332 32.06 25.69 4.33
N ALA A 333 31.68 26.37 3.25
CA ALA A 333 31.83 27.80 3.11
C ALA A 333 30.49 28.53 3.35
N LYS A 334 30.58 29.68 4.06
CA LYS A 334 29.44 30.59 4.22
C LYS A 334 29.32 31.47 2.99
N VAL A 335 28.13 31.52 2.35
CA VAL A 335 27.84 32.27 1.13
C VAL A 335 26.71 33.25 1.40
N GLY A 336 26.89 34.51 1.01
CA GLY A 336 25.90 35.57 1.20
C GLY A 336 25.92 36.19 2.60
N SER A 337 25.08 37.19 2.85
CA SER A 337 24.99 37.92 4.10
C SER A 337 23.53 38.16 4.53
N GLY A 338 23.31 38.41 5.81
CA GLY A 338 21.98 38.66 6.38
C GLY A 338 21.00 37.50 6.17
N PRO A 339 19.73 37.78 5.82
CA PRO A 339 18.71 36.74 5.61
C PRO A 339 19.02 35.77 4.46
N ALA A 340 19.85 36.18 3.51
CA ALA A 340 20.26 35.38 2.36
C ALA A 340 21.48 34.47 2.61
N THR A 341 21.96 34.41 3.86
CA THR A 341 23.08 33.56 4.24
C THR A 341 22.77 32.07 4.01
N GLY A 342 23.68 31.40 3.34
CA GLY A 342 23.64 29.95 3.19
C GLY A 342 25.05 29.36 3.28
N TYR A 343 25.09 28.05 3.20
CA TYR A 343 26.31 27.26 3.34
C TYR A 343 26.42 26.32 2.16
N VAL A 344 27.65 26.14 1.68
CA VAL A 344 27.97 25.26 0.55
C VAL A 344 29.11 24.34 0.97
N LYS A 345 29.06 23.08 0.62
CA LYS A 345 30.17 22.14 0.83
C LYS A 345 31.37 22.56 -0.02
N ILE A 346 32.54 22.53 0.57
CA ILE A 346 33.83 22.84 -0.09
C ILE A 346 34.33 21.58 -0.80
#